data_7213a235b549daab01207eba71f7c7ca
#
_entry.id   7213a235b549daab01207eba71f7c7ca
#
_cell.length_a   1.000
_cell.length_b   1.000
_cell.length_c   1.000
_cell.angle_alpha   90.00
_cell.angle_beta   90.00
_cell.angle_gamma   90.00
#
_symmetry.space_group_name_H-M   'P 1'
#
loop_
_entity.id
_entity.type
_entity.pdbx_description
1 polymer ?
#
loop_
_entity_poly.entity_id
_entity_poly.type
_entity_poly.pdbx_seq_one_letter_code
_entity_poly.pdbx_strand_id
1 'polypeptide(L)'
;MNFLTIGHRGIMGVEPENTLRSFVAAEQAGLDMIELDLRLSEDGVLVVMHDAAVDRTTNGTGPVAELTLAELRALDAGRGERVPAFEEVLDAVGTPLQAEIKDTAAARALAEVMERRELAGRVEVSSFHEDAIAEIARLVPGVSTALIAARYGTDVVDRATRSGASTVCLDIRRLTLEIVERARKADLRIIGWVVNTQDQLRLVRALRLDGATTDYPQIKVTGRFTA
;
A
#
# COMPACT_ATOMS: atom_id res chain seq x y z
N MET A 1 -3.05 -20.89 0.58
CA MET A 1 -3.62 -19.52 0.54
C MET A 1 -3.83 -19.10 -0.91
N ASN A 2 -4.83 -18.25 -1.20
CA ASN A 2 -4.99 -17.71 -2.55
C ASN A 2 -3.92 -16.63 -2.76
N PHE A 3 -3.38 -16.51 -3.98
CA PHE A 3 -2.46 -15.45 -4.37
C PHE A 3 -3.21 -14.11 -4.39
N LEU A 4 -2.72 -13.10 -3.67
CA LEU A 4 -3.32 -11.77 -3.60
C LEU A 4 -2.87 -10.90 -4.78
N THR A 5 -3.81 -10.23 -5.42
CA THR A 5 -3.51 -9.19 -6.41
C THR A 5 -3.88 -7.84 -5.82
N ILE A 6 -2.88 -6.97 -5.63
CA ILE A 6 -3.01 -5.68 -4.97
C ILE A 6 -2.90 -4.58 -6.02
N GLY A 7 -3.87 -3.69 -6.08
CA GLY A 7 -3.85 -2.55 -7.00
C GLY A 7 -2.98 -1.43 -6.45
N HIS A 8 -1.91 -1.05 -7.17
CA HIS A 8 -0.95 -0.03 -6.79
C HIS A 8 -1.54 1.38 -6.95
N ARG A 9 -1.70 2.11 -5.86
CA ARG A 9 -2.38 3.42 -5.83
C ARG A 9 -3.74 3.38 -6.54
N GLY A 10 -4.49 2.31 -6.30
CA GLY A 10 -5.62 1.90 -7.12
C GLY A 10 -5.18 1.06 -8.32
N ILE A 11 -5.31 1.59 -9.53
CA ILE A 11 -4.79 1.02 -10.79
C ILE A 11 -4.09 2.13 -11.59
N MET A 12 -2.96 2.62 -11.07
CA MET A 12 -2.29 3.82 -11.56
C MET A 12 -1.81 3.75 -13.03
N GLY A 13 -1.73 2.57 -13.59
CA GLY A 13 -1.42 2.39 -15.01
C GLY A 13 -2.60 2.70 -15.95
N VAL A 14 -3.80 2.92 -15.41
CA VAL A 14 -5.04 3.15 -16.18
C VAL A 14 -5.75 4.45 -15.74
N GLU A 15 -5.81 4.71 -14.44
CA GLU A 15 -6.47 5.86 -13.84
C GLU A 15 -5.48 6.72 -13.04
N PRO A 16 -5.78 8.01 -12.77
CA PRO A 16 -4.90 8.85 -11.97
C PRO A 16 -4.64 8.24 -10.59
N GLU A 17 -3.35 8.08 -10.24
CA GLU A 17 -2.91 7.45 -9.00
C GLU A 17 -3.52 8.12 -7.75
N ASN A 18 -3.82 7.34 -6.73
CA ASN A 18 -4.27 7.84 -5.42
C ASN A 18 -5.54 8.71 -5.49
N THR A 19 -6.45 8.44 -6.44
CA THR A 19 -7.75 9.10 -6.57
C THR A 19 -8.90 8.14 -6.29
N LEU A 20 -10.07 8.66 -5.92
CA LEU A 20 -11.27 7.84 -5.71
C LEU A 20 -11.63 7.06 -6.98
N ARG A 21 -11.46 7.68 -8.14
CA ARG A 21 -11.67 7.04 -9.44
C ARG A 21 -10.80 5.79 -9.62
N SER A 22 -9.50 5.89 -9.28
CA SER A 22 -8.56 4.76 -9.36
C SER A 22 -8.94 3.63 -8.41
N PHE A 23 -9.36 3.96 -7.20
CA PHE A 23 -9.76 2.97 -6.19
C PHE A 23 -11.05 2.24 -6.56
N VAL A 24 -12.08 2.98 -6.98
CA VAL A 24 -13.35 2.40 -7.44
C VAL A 24 -13.13 1.50 -8.66
N ALA A 25 -12.27 1.92 -9.60
CA ALA A 25 -11.94 1.11 -10.77
C ALA A 25 -11.15 -0.17 -10.38
N ALA A 26 -10.27 -0.11 -9.38
CA ALA A 26 -9.58 -1.28 -8.83
C ALA A 26 -10.56 -2.29 -8.20
N GLU A 27 -11.50 -1.80 -7.41
CA GLU A 27 -12.57 -2.63 -6.82
C GLU A 27 -13.46 -3.27 -7.89
N GLN A 28 -13.91 -2.49 -8.88
CA GLN A 28 -14.72 -2.99 -10.00
C GLN A 28 -13.98 -4.02 -10.85
N ALA A 29 -12.67 -3.91 -10.98
CA ALA A 29 -11.82 -4.91 -11.60
C ALA A 29 -11.69 -6.18 -10.74
N GLY A 30 -12.16 -6.16 -9.50
CA GLY A 30 -12.16 -7.26 -8.55
C GLY A 30 -10.74 -7.62 -8.10
N LEU A 31 -9.91 -6.65 -7.80
CA LEU A 31 -8.63 -6.85 -7.13
C LEU A 31 -8.87 -7.24 -5.67
N ASP A 32 -7.95 -8.03 -5.09
CA ASP A 32 -8.14 -8.59 -3.75
C ASP A 32 -7.87 -7.55 -2.64
N MET A 33 -7.05 -6.55 -2.95
CA MET A 33 -6.66 -5.46 -2.06
C MET A 33 -6.27 -4.23 -2.88
N ILE A 34 -6.38 -3.05 -2.30
CA ILE A 34 -6.00 -1.78 -2.94
C ILE A 34 -4.93 -1.13 -2.06
N GLU A 35 -3.78 -0.83 -2.66
CA GLU A 35 -2.72 -0.08 -2.00
C GLU A 35 -2.91 1.42 -2.24
N LEU A 36 -2.58 2.23 -1.22
CA LEU A 36 -2.61 3.69 -1.23
C LEU A 36 -1.58 4.29 -0.29
N ASP A 37 -1.21 5.54 -0.53
CA ASP A 37 -0.15 6.26 0.19
C ASP A 37 -0.74 7.33 1.12
N LEU A 38 -0.33 7.35 2.40
CA LEU A 38 -0.84 8.30 3.40
C LEU A 38 0.20 9.33 3.80
N ARG A 39 -0.24 10.61 3.80
CA ARG A 39 0.47 11.76 4.36
C ARG A 39 -0.44 12.59 5.23
N LEU A 40 0.13 13.48 6.03
CA LEU A 40 -0.62 14.49 6.78
C LEU A 40 -0.64 15.82 6.02
N SER A 41 -1.82 16.44 5.96
CA SER A 41 -2.00 17.83 5.58
C SER A 41 -1.54 18.76 6.72
N GLU A 42 -1.46 20.09 6.46
CA GLU A 42 -1.12 21.10 7.46
C GLU A 42 -2.08 21.06 8.67
N ASP A 43 -3.35 20.85 8.42
CA ASP A 43 -4.41 20.75 9.45
C ASP A 43 -4.56 19.33 10.04
N GLY A 44 -3.57 18.44 9.80
CA GLY A 44 -3.45 17.12 10.45
C GLY A 44 -4.40 16.05 9.92
N VAL A 45 -5.00 16.24 8.74
CA VAL A 45 -5.85 15.23 8.11
C VAL A 45 -5.02 14.24 7.30
N LEU A 46 -5.34 12.94 7.39
CA LEU A 46 -4.75 11.93 6.51
C LEU A 46 -5.28 12.11 5.09
N VAL A 47 -4.39 12.45 4.18
CA VAL A 47 -4.64 12.61 2.74
C VAL A 47 -3.91 11.54 1.95
N VAL A 48 -4.43 11.22 0.76
CA VAL A 48 -3.88 10.14 -0.06
C VAL A 48 -3.00 10.74 -1.15
N MET A 49 -1.67 10.65 -0.94
CA MET A 49 -0.65 11.22 -1.82
C MET A 49 0.68 10.50 -1.65
N HIS A 50 1.31 10.12 -2.77
CA HIS A 50 2.62 9.44 -2.71
C HIS A 50 3.76 10.40 -2.37
N ASP A 51 3.91 11.46 -3.16
CA ASP A 51 5.04 12.38 -3.03
C ASP A 51 4.87 13.32 -1.83
N ALA A 52 5.96 13.85 -1.31
CA ALA A 52 5.92 14.87 -0.25
C ALA A 52 5.39 16.22 -0.76
N ALA A 53 5.37 16.43 -2.08
CA ALA A 53 4.86 17.63 -2.74
C ALA A 53 3.79 17.25 -3.77
N VAL A 54 2.86 18.18 -4.03
CA VAL A 54 1.72 17.97 -4.94
C VAL A 54 2.08 18.11 -6.43
N ASP A 55 3.27 18.57 -6.75
CA ASP A 55 3.69 19.06 -8.07
C ASP A 55 3.60 18.04 -9.20
N ARG A 56 3.87 16.76 -8.93
CA ARG A 56 3.91 15.73 -9.98
C ARG A 56 2.54 15.27 -10.45
N THR A 57 1.58 15.18 -9.53
CA THR A 57 0.29 14.53 -9.78
C THR A 57 -0.89 15.49 -9.76
N THR A 58 -0.65 16.79 -9.48
CA THR A 58 -1.68 17.82 -9.46
C THR A 58 -1.28 19.03 -10.28
N ASN A 59 -2.23 19.96 -10.46
CA ASN A 59 -1.98 21.27 -11.05
C ASN A 59 -1.46 22.32 -10.04
N GLY A 60 -1.17 21.93 -8.78
CA GLY A 60 -0.62 22.78 -7.74
C GLY A 60 0.89 22.62 -7.57
N THR A 61 1.44 23.32 -6.58
CA THR A 61 2.85 23.24 -6.19
C THR A 61 3.00 23.34 -4.67
N GLY A 62 4.04 22.72 -4.14
CA GLY A 62 4.43 22.81 -2.74
C GLY A 62 4.24 21.54 -1.92
N PRO A 63 4.76 21.54 -0.67
CA PRO A 63 4.68 20.38 0.21
C PRO A 63 3.24 20.12 0.68
N VAL A 64 2.86 18.84 0.71
CA VAL A 64 1.56 18.39 1.25
C VAL A 64 1.36 18.85 2.70
N ALA A 65 2.42 18.80 3.51
CA ALA A 65 2.38 19.17 4.93
C ALA A 65 2.21 20.69 5.18
N GLU A 66 2.30 21.52 4.15
CA GLU A 66 2.09 22.98 4.22
C GLU A 66 0.74 23.41 3.60
N LEU A 67 -0.09 22.45 3.16
CA LEU A 67 -1.41 22.69 2.57
C LEU A 67 -2.49 22.07 3.45
N THR A 68 -3.54 22.83 3.71
CA THR A 68 -4.75 22.32 4.38
C THR A 68 -5.51 21.33 3.49
N LEU A 69 -6.36 20.49 4.07
CA LEU A 69 -7.24 19.62 3.27
C LEU A 69 -8.07 20.40 2.27
N ALA A 70 -8.55 21.61 2.63
CA ALA A 70 -9.35 22.46 1.73
C ALA A 70 -8.54 22.90 0.50
N GLU A 71 -7.28 23.28 0.67
CA GLU A 71 -6.38 23.66 -0.42
C GLU A 71 -6.02 22.44 -1.28
N LEU A 72 -5.70 21.30 -0.68
CA LEU A 72 -5.44 20.05 -1.40
C LEU A 72 -6.63 19.60 -2.25
N ARG A 73 -7.87 19.73 -1.74
CA ARG A 73 -9.09 19.43 -2.49
C ARG A 73 -9.41 20.39 -3.63
N ALA A 74 -8.83 21.57 -3.62
CA ALA A 74 -9.00 22.54 -4.72
C ALA A 74 -8.13 22.18 -5.95
N LEU A 75 -7.15 21.27 -5.77
CA LEU A 75 -6.25 20.84 -6.84
C LEU A 75 -6.89 19.76 -7.73
N ASP A 76 -6.55 19.81 -9.02
CA ASP A 76 -6.87 18.74 -9.97
C ASP A 76 -5.76 17.68 -9.91
N ALA A 77 -6.09 16.49 -9.43
CA ALA A 77 -5.20 15.33 -9.35
C ALA A 77 -5.25 14.46 -10.62
N GLY A 78 -5.68 15.04 -11.72
CA GLY A 78 -5.81 14.40 -13.03
C GLY A 78 -7.25 13.98 -13.35
N ARG A 79 -7.69 14.26 -14.57
CA ARG A 79 -9.04 13.96 -15.08
C ARG A 79 -10.18 14.58 -14.24
N GLY A 80 -9.94 15.70 -13.57
CA GLY A 80 -10.90 16.37 -12.70
C GLY A 80 -11.07 15.72 -11.32
N GLU A 81 -10.25 14.73 -10.98
CA GLU A 81 -10.20 14.12 -9.65
C GLU A 81 -9.54 15.07 -8.64
N ARG A 82 -9.85 14.90 -7.36
CA ARG A 82 -9.26 15.66 -6.26
C ARG A 82 -8.33 14.79 -5.45
N VAL A 83 -7.47 15.40 -4.65
CA VAL A 83 -6.72 14.70 -3.60
C VAL A 83 -7.72 14.26 -2.52
N PRO A 84 -7.92 12.95 -2.30
CA PRO A 84 -8.90 12.49 -1.32
C PRO A 84 -8.32 12.46 0.09
N ALA A 85 -9.18 12.65 1.09
CA ALA A 85 -8.88 12.22 2.45
C ALA A 85 -9.00 10.69 2.56
N PHE A 86 -8.26 10.07 3.49
CA PHE A 86 -8.31 8.63 3.69
C PHE A 86 -9.72 8.13 4.03
N GLU A 87 -10.47 8.88 4.83
CA GLU A 87 -11.84 8.51 5.20
C GLU A 87 -12.79 8.48 3.99
N GLU A 88 -12.56 9.34 2.98
CA GLU A 88 -13.35 9.30 1.74
C GLU A 88 -13.09 8.01 0.95
N VAL A 89 -11.85 7.50 0.97
CA VAL A 89 -11.54 6.21 0.36
C VAL A 89 -12.23 5.07 1.11
N LEU A 90 -12.21 5.09 2.45
CA LEU A 90 -12.90 4.10 3.28
C LEU A 90 -14.41 4.02 3.00
N ASP A 91 -15.02 5.15 2.67
CA ASP A 91 -16.44 5.24 2.34
C ASP A 91 -16.74 4.88 0.88
N ALA A 92 -15.77 5.08 -0.03
CA ALA A 92 -15.94 4.85 -1.47
C ALA A 92 -15.80 3.39 -1.90
N VAL A 93 -14.98 2.58 -1.20
CA VAL A 93 -14.71 1.18 -1.56
C VAL A 93 -14.85 0.26 -0.37
N GLY A 94 -15.33 -0.98 -0.61
CA GLY A 94 -15.42 -2.04 0.39
C GLY A 94 -14.20 -3.00 0.39
N THR A 95 -13.40 -2.97 -0.67
CA THR A 95 -12.19 -3.80 -0.82
C THR A 95 -11.19 -3.53 0.30
N PRO A 96 -10.51 -4.56 0.86
CA PRO A 96 -9.42 -4.39 1.80
C PRO A 96 -8.34 -3.43 1.29
N LEU A 97 -7.73 -2.66 2.20
CA LEU A 97 -6.73 -1.66 1.86
C LEU A 97 -5.36 -2.02 2.43
N GLN A 98 -4.29 -1.72 1.67
CA GLN A 98 -2.93 -1.65 2.16
C GLN A 98 -2.52 -0.17 2.20
N ALA A 99 -2.46 0.40 3.41
CA ALA A 99 -2.20 1.82 3.63
C ALA A 99 -0.72 2.04 3.95
N GLU A 100 0.02 2.63 3.00
CA GLU A 100 1.43 2.97 3.22
C GLU A 100 1.56 4.28 3.99
N ILE A 101 2.18 4.23 5.16
CA ILE A 101 2.61 5.42 5.91
C ILE A 101 3.92 5.92 5.29
N LYS A 102 3.88 7.14 4.70
CA LYS A 102 5.06 7.77 4.07
C LYS A 102 5.99 8.47 5.05
N ASP A 103 5.47 8.87 6.21
CA ASP A 103 6.25 9.40 7.31
C ASP A 103 5.68 8.92 8.66
N THR A 104 6.53 8.87 9.69
CA THR A 104 6.14 8.35 11.00
C THR A 104 5.10 9.21 11.73
N ALA A 105 4.97 10.50 11.37
CA ALA A 105 3.99 11.39 11.97
C ALA A 105 2.54 10.96 11.67
N ALA A 106 2.31 10.33 10.51
CA ALA A 106 0.99 9.84 10.11
C ALA A 106 0.51 8.61 10.93
N ALA A 107 1.42 7.89 11.60
CA ALA A 107 1.08 6.65 12.31
C ALA A 107 0.01 6.85 13.39
N ARG A 108 0.12 7.93 14.18
CA ARG A 108 -0.85 8.21 15.25
C ARG A 108 -2.21 8.60 14.70
N ALA A 109 -2.27 9.48 13.71
CA ALA A 109 -3.53 9.87 13.07
C ALA A 109 -4.21 8.66 12.41
N LEU A 110 -3.43 7.75 11.79
CA LEU A 110 -3.97 6.51 11.24
C LEU A 110 -4.51 5.60 12.33
N ALA A 111 -3.81 5.43 13.45
CA ALA A 111 -4.27 4.63 14.59
C ALA A 111 -5.62 5.12 15.13
N GLU A 112 -5.79 6.44 15.28
CA GLU A 112 -7.05 7.05 15.73
C GLU A 112 -8.20 6.78 14.75
N VAL A 113 -7.97 6.87 13.44
CA VAL A 113 -8.98 6.51 12.44
C VAL A 113 -9.29 5.03 12.47
N MET A 114 -8.27 4.17 12.58
CA MET A 114 -8.45 2.71 12.62
C MET A 114 -9.25 2.26 13.84
N GLU A 115 -8.99 2.83 15.01
CA GLU A 115 -9.74 2.53 16.22
C GLU A 115 -11.20 3.00 16.11
N ARG A 116 -11.42 4.28 15.73
CA ARG A 116 -12.77 4.86 15.60
C ARG A 116 -13.64 4.14 14.58
N ARG A 117 -13.04 3.64 13.48
CA ARG A 117 -13.75 2.99 12.37
C ARG A 117 -13.68 1.46 12.43
N GLU A 118 -13.05 0.88 13.45
CA GLU A 118 -12.88 -0.58 13.64
C GLU A 118 -12.24 -1.29 12.43
N LEU A 119 -11.11 -0.75 11.94
CA LEU A 119 -10.51 -1.13 10.64
C LEU A 119 -9.46 -2.24 10.71
N ALA A 120 -9.14 -2.80 11.91
CA ALA A 120 -8.05 -3.76 12.07
C ALA A 120 -8.14 -5.01 11.15
N GLY A 121 -9.34 -5.40 10.76
CA GLY A 121 -9.57 -6.53 9.83
C GLY A 121 -9.65 -6.12 8.36
N ARG A 122 -9.67 -4.83 8.05
CA ARG A 122 -9.85 -4.29 6.69
C ARG A 122 -8.61 -3.58 6.14
N VAL A 123 -7.77 -3.05 7.02
CA VAL A 123 -6.58 -2.26 6.63
C VAL A 123 -5.32 -2.96 7.12
N GLU A 124 -4.45 -3.33 6.19
CA GLU A 124 -3.05 -3.66 6.47
C GLU A 124 -2.23 -2.37 6.36
N VAL A 125 -1.38 -2.10 7.35
CA VAL A 125 -0.54 -0.90 7.34
C VAL A 125 0.86 -1.26 6.85
N SER A 126 1.36 -0.53 5.86
CA SER A 126 2.69 -0.74 5.31
C SER A 126 3.57 0.50 5.44
N SER A 127 4.89 0.32 5.48
CA SER A 127 5.86 1.41 5.45
C SER A 127 7.25 0.93 5.07
N PHE A 128 8.07 1.85 4.54
CA PHE A 128 9.53 1.70 4.44
C PHE A 128 10.25 1.93 5.78
N HIS A 129 9.57 2.53 6.76
CA HIS A 129 10.09 2.92 8.06
C HIS A 129 9.73 1.88 9.13
N GLU A 130 10.74 1.21 9.69
CA GLU A 130 10.56 0.19 10.73
C GLU A 130 9.89 0.75 11.99
N ASP A 131 10.21 1.98 12.36
CA ASP A 131 9.62 2.70 13.50
C ASP A 131 8.14 3.02 13.29
N ALA A 132 7.71 3.34 12.05
CA ALA A 132 6.28 3.51 11.76
C ALA A 132 5.52 2.19 11.93
N ILE A 133 6.09 1.06 11.48
CA ILE A 133 5.52 -0.28 11.66
C ILE A 133 5.42 -0.63 13.15
N ALA A 134 6.50 -0.43 13.91
CA ALA A 134 6.51 -0.70 15.34
C ALA A 134 5.50 0.17 16.11
N GLU A 135 5.40 1.45 15.76
CA GLU A 135 4.47 2.39 16.40
C GLU A 135 3.01 2.00 16.13
N ILE A 136 2.66 1.69 14.88
CA ILE A 136 1.28 1.29 14.55
C ILE A 136 0.91 -0.05 15.20
N ALA A 137 1.82 -1.01 15.24
CA ALA A 137 1.59 -2.29 15.91
C ALA A 137 1.36 -2.13 17.43
N ARG A 138 2.02 -1.12 18.04
CA ARG A 138 1.82 -0.77 19.45
C ARG A 138 0.50 -0.05 19.68
N LEU A 139 0.09 0.86 18.80
CA LEU A 139 -1.13 1.67 18.93
C LEU A 139 -2.39 0.88 18.60
N VAL A 140 -2.33 -0.04 17.65
CA VAL A 140 -3.47 -0.84 17.18
C VAL A 140 -3.15 -2.33 17.32
N PRO A 141 -3.33 -2.92 18.52
CA PRO A 141 -3.03 -4.34 18.73
C PRO A 141 -3.81 -5.25 17.76
N GLY A 142 -3.11 -6.17 17.12
CA GLY A 142 -3.70 -7.11 16.16
C GLY A 142 -3.82 -6.59 14.72
N VAL A 143 -3.37 -5.37 14.44
CA VAL A 143 -3.29 -4.87 13.06
C VAL A 143 -2.27 -5.68 12.24
N SER A 144 -2.63 -6.00 11.00
CA SER A 144 -1.66 -6.56 10.03
C SER A 144 -0.72 -5.47 9.56
N THR A 145 0.60 -5.75 9.59
CA THR A 145 1.61 -4.78 9.16
C THR A 145 2.58 -5.37 8.16
N ALA A 146 3.09 -4.53 7.25
CA ALA A 146 4.00 -4.91 6.18
C ALA A 146 5.22 -3.99 6.10
N LEU A 147 6.43 -4.54 6.12
CA LEU A 147 7.65 -3.80 5.84
C LEU A 147 7.89 -3.76 4.33
N ILE A 148 8.01 -2.56 3.76
CA ILE A 148 8.34 -2.35 2.34
C ILE A 148 9.85 -2.19 2.19
N ALA A 149 10.44 -2.81 1.17
CA ALA A 149 11.85 -2.64 0.85
C ALA A 149 12.12 -2.62 -0.65
N ALA A 150 12.75 -1.52 -1.13
CA ALA A 150 13.20 -1.36 -2.52
C ALA A 150 14.64 -1.81 -2.72
N ARG A 151 15.50 -1.54 -1.72
CA ARG A 151 16.91 -1.98 -1.68
C ARG A 151 17.13 -2.76 -0.41
N TYR A 152 17.46 -4.03 -0.54
CA TYR A 152 17.56 -4.95 0.58
C TYR A 152 18.57 -6.07 0.31
N GLY A 153 19.10 -6.61 1.40
CA GLY A 153 19.80 -7.90 1.46
C GLY A 153 18.99 -8.91 2.25
N THR A 154 19.63 -9.96 2.66
CA THR A 154 18.99 -11.01 3.49
C THR A 154 18.57 -10.53 4.88
N ASP A 155 19.09 -9.40 5.34
CA ASP A 155 18.73 -8.72 6.60
C ASP A 155 17.30 -8.18 6.63
N VAL A 156 16.64 -8.03 5.46
CA VAL A 156 15.26 -7.52 5.39
C VAL A 156 14.27 -8.36 6.19
N VAL A 157 14.49 -9.66 6.25
CA VAL A 157 13.65 -10.59 7.03
C VAL A 157 13.78 -10.32 8.52
N ASP A 158 15.02 -10.12 8.99
CA ASP A 158 15.29 -9.82 10.41
C ASP A 158 14.73 -8.43 10.79
N ARG A 159 14.80 -7.47 9.89
CA ARG A 159 14.20 -6.12 10.04
C ARG A 159 12.68 -6.21 10.18
N ALA A 160 12.02 -6.93 9.29
CA ALA A 160 10.58 -7.15 9.35
C ALA A 160 10.15 -7.81 10.66
N THR A 161 10.85 -8.87 11.07
CA THR A 161 10.56 -9.56 12.34
C THR A 161 10.72 -8.63 13.54
N ARG A 162 11.82 -7.85 13.59
CA ARG A 162 12.06 -6.90 14.69
C ARG A 162 11.03 -5.77 14.79
N SER A 163 10.55 -5.28 13.65
CA SER A 163 9.50 -4.25 13.61
C SER A 163 8.10 -4.79 13.91
N GLY A 164 7.93 -6.11 14.02
CA GLY A 164 6.64 -6.74 14.26
C GLY A 164 5.78 -6.89 13.00
N ALA A 165 6.38 -6.73 11.80
CA ALA A 165 5.66 -6.93 10.55
C ALA A 165 5.30 -8.41 10.34
N SER A 166 4.11 -8.66 9.83
CA SER A 166 3.62 -9.98 9.40
C SER A 166 3.83 -10.23 7.90
N THR A 167 4.18 -9.18 7.15
CA THR A 167 4.36 -9.19 5.70
C THR A 167 5.64 -8.45 5.31
N VAL A 168 6.32 -8.90 4.25
CA VAL A 168 7.35 -8.14 3.56
C VAL A 168 6.91 -7.85 2.14
N CYS A 169 6.97 -6.57 1.75
CA CYS A 169 6.73 -6.11 0.38
C CYS A 169 8.05 -5.82 -0.31
N LEU A 170 8.44 -6.66 -1.28
CA LEU A 170 9.78 -6.69 -1.85
C LEU A 170 9.80 -6.29 -3.33
N ASP A 171 10.75 -5.43 -3.71
CA ASP A 171 11.02 -5.14 -5.12
C ASP A 171 11.49 -6.41 -5.84
N ILE A 172 10.70 -6.89 -6.79
CA ILE A 172 10.94 -8.15 -7.51
C ILE A 172 12.26 -8.18 -8.28
N ARG A 173 12.84 -7.03 -8.61
CA ARG A 173 14.13 -6.93 -9.32
C ARG A 173 15.33 -7.39 -8.48
N ARG A 174 15.14 -7.48 -7.16
CA ARG A 174 16.17 -7.91 -6.19
C ARG A 174 15.82 -9.19 -5.46
N LEU A 175 14.71 -9.82 -5.84
CA LEU A 175 14.21 -11.01 -5.20
C LEU A 175 15.14 -12.20 -5.48
N THR A 176 15.52 -12.91 -4.42
CA THR A 176 16.33 -14.14 -4.50
C THR A 176 15.63 -15.29 -3.79
N LEU A 177 15.96 -16.52 -4.18
CA LEU A 177 15.40 -17.72 -3.55
C LEU A 177 15.73 -17.76 -2.05
N GLU A 178 16.95 -17.37 -1.68
CA GLU A 178 17.40 -17.30 -0.28
C GLU A 178 16.50 -16.40 0.57
N ILE A 179 16.16 -15.20 0.07
CA ILE A 179 15.29 -14.25 0.78
C ILE A 179 13.89 -14.83 0.95
N VAL A 180 13.34 -15.44 -0.11
CA VAL A 180 12.03 -16.09 -0.07
C VAL A 180 12.00 -17.22 0.96
N GLU A 181 13.03 -18.08 0.99
CA GLU A 181 13.14 -19.17 1.96
C GLU A 181 13.29 -18.67 3.40
N ARG A 182 14.09 -17.62 3.61
CA ARG A 182 14.23 -16.99 4.94
C ARG A 182 12.92 -16.39 5.44
N ALA A 183 12.21 -15.63 4.57
CA ALA A 183 10.93 -15.04 4.94
C ALA A 183 9.89 -16.10 5.31
N ARG A 184 9.83 -17.22 4.57
CA ARG A 184 8.97 -18.35 4.91
C ARG A 184 9.32 -19.01 6.24
N LYS A 185 10.62 -19.21 6.52
CA LYS A 185 11.06 -19.75 7.82
C LYS A 185 10.71 -18.83 8.99
N ALA A 186 10.58 -17.54 8.74
CA ALA A 186 10.14 -16.54 9.69
C ALA A 186 8.61 -16.35 9.74
N ASP A 187 7.84 -17.17 9.01
CA ASP A 187 6.37 -17.10 8.88
C ASP A 187 5.86 -15.76 8.35
N LEU A 188 6.65 -15.06 7.52
CA LEU A 188 6.27 -13.81 6.89
C LEU A 188 5.57 -14.07 5.55
N ARG A 189 4.48 -13.34 5.28
CA ARG A 189 3.92 -13.24 3.93
C ARG A 189 4.86 -12.43 3.04
N ILE A 190 4.89 -12.78 1.75
CA ILE A 190 5.79 -12.14 0.78
C ILE A 190 4.96 -11.57 -0.36
N ILE A 191 4.93 -10.25 -0.50
CA ILE A 191 4.28 -9.53 -1.60
C ILE A 191 5.38 -8.96 -2.51
N GLY A 192 5.29 -9.26 -3.81
CA GLY A 192 6.21 -8.71 -4.81
C GLY A 192 5.70 -7.41 -5.43
N TRP A 193 6.54 -6.37 -5.59
CA TRP A 193 6.15 -5.12 -6.26
C TRP A 193 7.25 -4.60 -7.20
N VAL A 194 6.97 -3.97 -8.33
CA VAL A 194 5.69 -3.88 -9.02
C VAL A 194 5.67 -4.95 -10.12
N VAL A 195 4.55 -5.68 -10.24
CA VAL A 195 4.39 -6.78 -11.21
C VAL A 195 3.43 -6.32 -12.31
N ASN A 196 3.97 -5.91 -13.46
CA ASN A 196 3.21 -5.31 -14.55
C ASN A 196 3.21 -6.12 -15.85
N THR A 197 3.88 -7.27 -15.86
CA THR A 197 3.94 -8.16 -17.02
C THR A 197 3.61 -9.60 -16.66
N GLN A 198 3.16 -10.37 -17.65
CA GLN A 198 2.90 -11.80 -17.45
C GLN A 198 4.17 -12.59 -17.09
N ASP A 199 5.35 -12.16 -17.57
CA ASP A 199 6.63 -12.79 -17.20
C ASP A 199 6.96 -12.55 -15.73
N GLN A 200 6.78 -11.32 -15.25
CA GLN A 200 6.94 -11.01 -13.82
C GLN A 200 5.94 -11.78 -12.97
N LEU A 201 4.68 -11.88 -13.40
CA LEU A 201 3.66 -12.67 -12.70
C LEU A 201 4.06 -14.16 -12.64
N ARG A 202 4.55 -14.72 -13.75
CA ARG A 202 5.07 -16.11 -13.77
C ARG A 202 6.24 -16.29 -12.80
N LEU A 203 7.16 -15.33 -12.74
CA LEU A 203 8.30 -15.38 -11.82
C LEU A 203 7.86 -15.42 -10.35
N VAL A 204 7.02 -14.46 -9.92
CA VAL A 204 6.59 -14.38 -8.52
C VAL A 204 5.75 -15.60 -8.11
N ARG A 205 4.99 -16.15 -9.04
CA ARG A 205 4.25 -17.41 -8.83
C ARG A 205 5.17 -18.62 -8.73
N ALA A 206 6.19 -18.73 -9.58
CA ALA A 206 7.18 -19.81 -9.53
C ALA A 206 7.95 -19.80 -8.20
N LEU A 207 8.25 -18.62 -7.68
CA LEU A 207 8.83 -18.42 -6.36
C LEU A 207 7.81 -18.61 -5.23
N ARG A 208 6.53 -18.84 -5.55
CA ARG A 208 5.41 -19.03 -4.63
C ARG A 208 5.22 -17.87 -3.66
N LEU A 209 5.33 -16.62 -4.11
CA LEU A 209 4.94 -15.46 -3.32
C LEU A 209 3.45 -15.53 -2.97
N ASP A 210 3.07 -14.84 -1.91
CA ASP A 210 1.69 -14.80 -1.43
C ASP A 210 0.82 -13.80 -2.19
N GLY A 211 1.46 -12.84 -2.90
CA GLY A 211 0.75 -11.88 -3.73
C GLY A 211 1.70 -10.97 -4.51
N ALA A 212 1.09 -10.04 -5.25
CA ALA A 212 1.81 -9.02 -6.00
C ALA A 212 1.01 -7.72 -6.10
N THR A 213 1.73 -6.60 -6.06
CA THR A 213 1.21 -5.26 -6.33
C THR A 213 1.41 -4.94 -7.80
N THR A 214 0.35 -4.43 -8.46
CA THR A 214 0.35 -4.13 -9.91
C THR A 214 -0.30 -2.79 -10.23
N ASP A 215 0.19 -2.13 -11.27
CA ASP A 215 -0.42 -0.91 -11.84
C ASP A 215 -1.61 -1.23 -12.76
N TYR A 216 -1.77 -2.50 -13.18
CA TYR A 216 -2.70 -2.89 -14.22
C TYR A 216 -3.64 -4.03 -13.78
N PRO A 217 -4.97 -3.86 -13.87
CA PRO A 217 -5.94 -4.86 -13.41
C PRO A 217 -5.92 -6.16 -14.20
N GLN A 218 -5.42 -6.16 -15.46
CA GLN A 218 -5.29 -7.38 -16.27
C GLN A 218 -4.17 -8.33 -15.81
N ILE A 219 -3.31 -7.89 -14.88
CA ILE A 219 -2.29 -8.75 -14.24
C ILE A 219 -2.88 -9.59 -13.10
N LYS A 220 -4.19 -9.60 -12.98
CA LYS A 220 -4.91 -10.41 -12.01
C LYS A 220 -4.78 -11.90 -12.31
N VAL A 221 -4.57 -12.70 -11.26
CA VAL A 221 -4.61 -14.15 -11.36
C VAL A 221 -6.07 -14.62 -11.43
N THR A 222 -6.52 -15.06 -12.60
CA THR A 222 -7.81 -15.72 -12.76
C THR A 222 -7.63 -17.23 -12.57
N GLY A 223 -8.18 -17.79 -11.48
CA GLY A 223 -8.23 -19.24 -11.24
C GLY A 223 -7.50 -19.70 -9.98
N ARG A 224 -8.09 -20.69 -9.31
CA ARG A 224 -7.46 -21.40 -8.17
C ARG A 224 -6.26 -22.19 -8.66
N PHE A 225 -5.17 -22.20 -7.89
CA PHE A 225 -4.13 -23.20 -8.04
C PHE A 225 -4.76 -24.59 -7.82
N THR A 226 -4.80 -25.43 -8.85
CA THR A 226 -4.78 -26.88 -8.64
C THR A 226 -3.32 -27.27 -8.45
N ALA A 227 -3.03 -27.79 -7.26
CA ALA A 227 -1.72 -28.33 -6.88
C ALA A 227 -1.33 -29.50 -7.78
#